data_f981471235313794d494b5ced31690f8
#
_entry.id   f981471235313794d494b5ced31690f8
#
_cell.length_a   1.000
_cell.length_b   1.000
_cell.length_c   1.000
_cell.angle_alpha   90.00
_cell.angle_beta   90.00
_cell.angle_gamma   90.00
#
_symmetry.space_group_name_H-M   'P 1'
#
loop_
_entity.id
_entity.type
_entity.pdbx_description
1 polymer ?
#
loop_
_entity_poly.entity_id
_entity_poly.type
_entity_poly.pdbx_seq_one_letter_code
_entity_poly.pdbx_strand_id
1 'polypeptide(L)' 'MGMGEGRFRVEELNPFMEWHLHTTETSLEVAHESAKRIARLIGRKTRVLNEEGAVLTEVDP' A
#
# COMPACT_ATOMS: atom_id res chain seq x y z
N MET A 1 -3.64 -22.17 9.85
CA MET A 1 -3.88 -21.70 9.76
C MET A 1 -3.76 -20.72 9.66
N GLY A 2 -3.59 -20.28 9.64
CA GLY A 2 -3.52 -19.26 9.56
C GLY A 2 -4.14 -18.51 9.34
N MET A 3 -4.45 -18.30 9.56
CA MET A 3 -5.10 -17.73 9.29
C MET A 3 -5.13 -16.61 9.22
N GLY A 4 -5.46 -16.55 8.89
CA GLY A 4 -5.96 -15.43 8.74
C GLY A 4 -5.23 -14.24 8.72
N GLU A 5 -4.06 -14.28 8.57
CA GLU A 5 -3.46 -13.16 8.45
C GLU A 5 -3.72 -12.58 7.22
N GLY A 6 -4.39 -11.49 7.13
CA GLY A 6 -4.61 -10.76 5.95
C GLY A 6 -3.32 -10.24 5.41
N ARG A 7 -3.33 -9.94 4.14
CA ARG A 7 -2.22 -9.29 3.51
C ARG A 7 -2.66 -7.95 3.03
N PHE A 8 -1.77 -6.98 3.20
CA PHE A 8 -2.05 -5.61 2.81
C PHE A 8 -1.08 -5.23 1.72
N ARG A 9 -1.60 -4.77 0.59
CA ARG A 9 -0.77 -4.37 -0.52
C ARG A 9 -0.51 -2.89 -0.45
N VAL A 10 0.73 -2.49 -0.67
CA VAL A 10 1.11 -1.09 -0.76
C VAL A 10 1.41 -0.84 -2.23
N GLU A 11 0.66 0.05 -2.84
CA GLU A 11 0.78 0.33 -4.27
C GLU A 11 1.10 1.79 -4.48
N GLU A 12 1.87 2.06 -5.51
CA GLU A 12 2.21 3.43 -5.88
C GLU A 12 1.58 3.76 -7.21
N LEU A 13 1.20 5.02 -7.39
CA LEU A 13 0.64 5.48 -8.65
C LEU A 13 1.77 5.96 -9.54
N ASN A 14 1.94 5.31 -10.68
CA ASN A 14 3.05 5.68 -11.57
C ASN A 14 2.65 6.86 -12.46
N PRO A 15 3.60 7.41 -13.22
CA PRO A 15 3.28 8.58 -14.07
C PRO A 15 2.25 8.31 -15.15
N PHE A 16 1.96 7.05 -15.46
CA PHE A 16 0.97 6.70 -16.45
C PHE A 16 -0.39 6.48 -15.82
N MET A 17 -0.54 6.86 -14.55
CA MET A 17 -1.80 6.75 -13.81
C MET A 17 -2.20 5.31 -13.56
N GLU A 18 -1.21 4.43 -13.42
CA GLU A 18 -1.45 3.04 -13.12
C GLU A 18 -0.90 2.72 -11.74
N TRP A 19 -1.60 1.84 -11.02
CA TRP A 19 -1.18 1.44 -9.69
C TRP A 19 -0.26 0.23 -9.80
N HIS A 20 0.91 0.35 -9.18
CA HIS A 20 1.90 -0.71 -9.19
C HIS A 20 2.13 -1.21 -7.77
N LEU A 21 2.17 -2.51 -7.61
CA LEU A 21 2.46 -3.11 -6.32
C LEU A 21 3.90 -2.80 -5.95
N HIS A 22 4.08 -2.26 -4.74
CA HIS A 22 5.40 -1.97 -4.23
C HIS A 22 5.82 -3.03 -3.21
N THR A 23 4.96 -3.36 -2.26
CA THR A 23 5.27 -4.37 -1.25
C THR A 23 3.97 -4.89 -0.66
N THR A 24 4.05 -6.05 -0.01
CA THR A 24 2.95 -6.57 0.78
C THR A 24 3.41 -6.72 2.21
N GLU A 25 2.47 -6.47 3.12
CA GLU A 25 2.76 -6.56 4.54
C GLU A 25 1.66 -7.35 5.22
N THR A 26 1.98 -7.94 6.35
CA THR A 26 0.99 -8.68 7.12
C THR A 26 0.34 -7.83 8.20
N SER A 27 0.83 -6.61 8.41
CA SER A 27 0.30 -5.70 9.41
C SER A 27 -0.17 -4.43 8.74
N LEU A 28 -1.39 -4.00 9.09
CA LEU A 28 -1.91 -2.75 8.53
C LEU A 28 -1.07 -1.57 8.97
N GLU A 29 -0.60 -1.57 10.21
CA GLU A 29 0.25 -0.50 10.69
C GLU A 29 1.53 -0.40 9.89
N VAL A 30 2.16 -1.54 9.64
CA VAL A 30 3.40 -1.55 8.88
C VAL A 30 3.14 -1.13 7.44
N ALA A 31 2.04 -1.59 6.86
CA ALA A 31 1.69 -1.20 5.50
C ALA A 31 1.48 0.30 5.40
N HIS A 32 0.81 0.88 6.40
CA HIS A 32 0.56 2.33 6.39
C HIS A 32 1.86 3.12 6.51
N GLU A 33 2.76 2.66 7.38
CA GLU A 33 4.05 3.33 7.52
C GLU A 33 4.87 3.21 6.24
N SER A 34 4.81 2.05 5.61
CA SER A 34 5.50 1.85 4.34
C SER A 34 4.95 2.80 3.27
N ALA A 35 3.63 2.91 3.21
CA ALA A 35 3.00 3.78 2.22
C ALA A 35 3.45 5.23 2.41
N LYS A 36 3.51 5.69 3.66
CA LYS A 36 3.95 7.06 3.94
C LYS A 36 5.39 7.27 3.52
N ARG A 37 6.23 6.31 3.84
CA ARG A 37 7.64 6.43 3.49
C ARG A 37 7.84 6.43 2.00
N ILE A 38 7.15 5.52 1.30
CA ILE A 38 7.27 5.42 -0.15
C ILE A 38 6.76 6.68 -0.82
N ALA A 39 5.61 7.17 -0.39
CA ALA A 39 5.05 8.39 -0.98
C ALA A 39 6.04 9.53 -0.88
N ARG A 40 6.71 9.65 0.26
CA ARG A 40 7.68 10.72 0.48
C ARG A 40 8.93 10.52 -0.35
N LEU A 41 9.43 9.27 -0.42
CA LEU A 41 10.67 8.99 -1.10
C LEU A 41 10.56 9.14 -2.60
N ILE A 42 9.47 8.68 -3.19
CA ILE A 42 9.34 8.72 -4.64
C ILE A 42 8.46 9.85 -5.13
N GLY A 43 7.85 10.60 -4.22
CA GLY A 43 7.05 11.75 -4.59
C GLY A 43 5.79 11.39 -5.35
N ARG A 44 5.17 10.26 -5.04
CA ARG A 44 3.97 9.81 -5.72
C ARG A 44 2.94 9.36 -4.72
N LYS A 45 1.68 9.39 -5.14
CA LYS A 45 0.61 8.90 -4.30
C LYS A 45 0.75 7.39 -4.10
N THR A 46 0.52 6.92 -2.88
CA THR A 46 0.50 5.50 -2.57
C THR A 46 -0.83 5.16 -1.92
N ARG A 47 -1.13 3.87 -1.88
CA ARG A 47 -2.35 3.42 -1.23
C ARG A 47 -2.13 2.05 -0.62
N VAL A 48 -2.94 1.72 0.37
CA VAL A 48 -2.94 0.42 1.02
C VAL A 48 -4.28 -0.24 0.75
N LEU A 49 -4.22 -1.49 0.28
CA LEU A 49 -5.42 -2.26 0.02
C LEU A 49 -5.40 -3.51 0.87
N ASN A 50 -6.60 -4.00 1.19
CA ASN A 50 -6.67 -5.28 1.89
C ASN A 50 -6.65 -6.42 0.88
N GLU A 51 -6.79 -7.63 1.39
CA GLU A 51 -6.68 -8.82 0.57
C GLU A 51 -7.79 -8.89 -0.48
N GLU A 52 -8.92 -8.26 -0.20
CA GLU A 52 -10.04 -8.25 -1.11
C GLU A 52 -9.97 -7.15 -2.14
N GLY A 53 -8.93 -6.32 -2.05
CA GLY A 53 -8.77 -5.25 -3.01
C GLY A 53 -9.43 -3.95 -2.62
N ALA A 54 -9.95 -3.86 -1.41
CA ALA A 54 -10.54 -2.61 -0.96
C ALA A 54 -9.46 -1.65 -0.53
N VAL A 55 -9.57 -0.40 -0.96
CA VAL A 55 -8.61 0.63 -0.61
C VAL A 55 -8.88 1.08 0.81
N LEU A 56 -7.92 0.90 1.69
CA LEU A 56 -8.07 1.25 3.09
C LEU A 56 -7.58 2.66 3.39
N THR A 57 -6.55 3.10 2.68
CA THR A 57 -6.04 4.44 2.87
C THR A 57 -5.26 4.87 1.64
N GLU A 58 -5.21 6.17 1.41
CA GLU A 58 -4.38 6.75 0.37
C GLU A 58 -3.49 7.80 1.01
N VAL A 59 -2.26 7.87 0.54
CA VAL A 59 -1.26 8.78 1.09
C VAL A 59 -0.70 9.61 -0.03
N ASP A 60 -0.75 10.93 0.14
CA ASP A 60 -0.15 11.85 -0.82
C ASP A 60 1.31 12.04 -0.49
N PRO A 61 2.13 12.35 -1.50
CA PRO A 61 3.56 12.56 -1.26
C PRO A 61 3.87 13.77 -0.39
#